data_09f0d6362474d2ca005e22fc25e6c116
#
_entry.id   09f0d6362474d2ca005e22fc25e6c116
#
_cell.length_a   1.000
_cell.length_b   1.000
_cell.length_c   1.000
_cell.angle_alpha   90.00
_cell.angle_beta   90.00
_cell.angle_gamma   90.00
#
_symmetry.space_group_name_H-M   'P 1'
#
loop_
_entity.id
_entity.type
_entity.pdbx_description
1 polymer ?
#
loop_
_entity_poly.entity_id
_entity_poly.type
_entity_poly.pdbx_seq_one_letter_code
_entity_poly.pdbx_strand_id
1 'polypeptide(L)'
;MKPLLAMAIALALATPVYAIAHATEAQASTQAGSTTPAWVANSNRHAHAVMQAEAAFSPESAAMSGLSEYDGLVADLGPGLSERRSDALAKEKAKLQLALQLERDANVRQDLQIMIDVVDLRLQSIALSDRYERDWTDATQRVFRGQQALLQKQVAAERRPKALERLQRYVGLWPQSTSIFEQAKARYEEGAGKGLLEPTRLEVEQAIANATTYLDGIRKLYAEYPQPGAEPALAALQEQADAYTSWLRESVLPVSRVDAILPPELYAFQLKQVGIDITPQELIQRAQLEFMET
;
A
#
# COMPACT_ATOMS: atom_id res chain seq x y z
N MET A 1 30.83 -25.23 19.43
CA MET A 1 30.59 -24.18 18.44
C MET A 1 29.23 -24.39 17.86
N LYS A 2 28.23 -23.68 18.34
CA LYS A 2 26.86 -23.69 17.82
C LYS A 2 26.62 -22.38 17.05
N PRO A 3 26.09 -22.37 15.84
CA PRO A 3 25.81 -21.13 15.14
C PRO A 3 24.59 -20.43 15.76
N LEU A 4 24.75 -19.15 16.03
CA LEU A 4 23.70 -18.23 16.43
C LEU A 4 22.63 -18.16 15.33
N LEU A 5 21.40 -18.48 15.71
CA LEU A 5 20.20 -18.29 14.93
C LEU A 5 19.86 -16.79 14.93
N ALA A 6 20.30 -16.07 13.92
CA ALA A 6 19.84 -14.71 13.68
C ALA A 6 18.37 -14.80 13.24
N MET A 7 17.48 -14.54 14.17
CA MET A 7 16.04 -14.40 13.91
C MET A 7 15.86 -13.02 13.28
N ALA A 8 15.87 -12.99 11.93
CA ALA A 8 15.46 -11.84 11.18
C ALA A 8 13.96 -11.67 11.41
N ILE A 9 13.58 -10.72 12.26
CA ILE A 9 12.21 -10.20 12.30
C ILE A 9 12.07 -9.38 11.01
N ALA A 10 11.67 -10.04 9.94
CA ALA A 10 11.12 -9.36 8.77
C ALA A 10 9.81 -8.72 9.23
N LEU A 11 9.88 -7.46 9.62
CA LEU A 11 8.71 -6.62 9.82
C LEU A 11 8.11 -6.39 8.43
N ALA A 12 7.30 -7.34 7.98
CA ALA A 12 6.43 -7.11 6.86
C ALA A 12 5.53 -5.95 7.26
N LEU A 13 5.77 -4.77 6.70
CA LEU A 13 4.81 -3.67 6.66
C LEU A 13 3.62 -4.09 5.78
N ALA A 14 2.95 -5.17 6.21
CA ALA A 14 1.63 -5.52 5.75
C ALA A 14 0.69 -4.60 6.51
N THR A 15 0.10 -3.68 5.79
CA THR A 15 -1.04 -2.87 6.22
C THR A 15 -2.07 -3.76 6.93
N PRO A 16 -2.25 -3.64 8.26
CA PRO A 16 -3.21 -4.47 8.95
C PRO A 16 -4.55 -3.74 9.03
N VAL A 17 -5.28 -3.64 7.94
CA VAL A 17 -6.65 -3.07 8.00
C VAL A 17 -7.69 -3.88 7.22
N TYR A 18 -7.37 -5.00 6.61
CA TYR A 18 -8.38 -5.74 5.83
C TYR A 18 -8.54 -7.21 6.26
N ALA A 19 -8.65 -7.46 7.56
CA ALA A 19 -9.03 -8.78 8.08
C ALA A 19 -10.49 -8.85 8.55
N ILE A 20 -11.38 -8.00 8.03
CA ILE A 20 -12.82 -8.06 8.35
C ILE A 20 -13.63 -8.05 7.06
N ALA A 21 -13.53 -9.07 6.23
CA ALA A 21 -14.55 -9.35 5.20
C ALA A 21 -14.39 -10.70 4.48
N HIS A 22 -13.71 -11.69 5.03
CA HIS A 22 -13.69 -13.02 4.40
C HIS A 22 -14.16 -14.13 5.35
N ALA A 23 -15.31 -13.93 5.95
CA ALA A 23 -16.09 -15.04 6.50
C ALA A 23 -17.49 -14.93 5.94
N THR A 24 -17.85 -15.92 5.11
CA THR A 24 -19.21 -16.27 4.76
C THR A 24 -19.70 -15.91 3.36
N GLU A 25 -19.11 -16.57 2.35
CA GLU A 25 -19.89 -16.93 1.15
C GLU A 25 -19.88 -18.44 0.88
N ALA A 26 -20.11 -19.23 1.88
CA ALA A 26 -20.32 -20.67 1.71
C ALA A 26 -21.33 -21.19 2.74
N GLN A 27 -22.55 -20.67 2.69
CA GLN A 27 -23.76 -21.33 3.16
C GLN A 27 -24.99 -20.50 2.73
N ALA A 28 -25.29 -20.49 1.44
CA ALA A 28 -26.61 -20.14 0.95
C ALA A 28 -27.51 -21.38 1.13
N SER A 29 -28.06 -21.55 2.32
CA SER A 29 -29.24 -22.38 2.53
C SER A 29 -30.17 -21.66 3.49
N THR A 30 -31.28 -21.14 2.92
CA THR A 30 -32.57 -20.92 3.56
C THR A 30 -32.55 -20.29 4.96
N GLN A 31 -32.43 -18.94 5.03
CA GLN A 31 -33.05 -18.20 6.12
C GLN A 31 -33.83 -17.02 5.54
N ALA A 32 -35.11 -17.00 5.91
CA ALA A 32 -36.06 -15.96 5.58
C ALA A 32 -35.50 -14.56 5.98
N GLY A 33 -35.55 -13.62 5.05
CA GLY A 33 -35.66 -12.19 5.22
C GLY A 33 -35.02 -11.53 6.44
N SER A 34 -33.69 -11.60 6.66
CA SER A 34 -33.02 -10.63 7.53
C SER A 34 -32.68 -9.41 6.69
N THR A 35 -33.56 -8.42 6.65
CA THR A 35 -33.24 -7.10 6.11
C THR A 35 -32.08 -6.53 6.90
N THR A 36 -30.96 -6.26 6.20
CA THR A 36 -29.80 -5.58 6.80
C THR A 36 -30.29 -4.33 7.55
N PRO A 37 -29.96 -4.16 8.84
CA PRO A 37 -30.40 -3.00 9.59
C PRO A 37 -30.04 -1.68 8.88
N ALA A 38 -30.92 -0.70 8.93
CA ALA A 38 -30.73 0.57 8.22
C ALA A 38 -29.44 1.31 8.60
N TRP A 39 -29.01 1.17 9.87
CA TRP A 39 -27.76 1.78 10.34
C TRP A 39 -26.52 1.21 9.61
N VAL A 40 -26.51 -0.09 9.27
CA VAL A 40 -25.41 -0.73 8.53
C VAL A 40 -25.26 -0.10 7.14
N ALA A 41 -26.38 0.10 6.44
CA ALA A 41 -26.34 0.75 5.11
C ALA A 41 -25.88 2.21 5.22
N ASN A 42 -26.19 2.89 6.32
CA ASN A 42 -25.75 4.25 6.58
C ASN A 42 -24.23 4.31 6.85
N SER A 43 -23.72 3.47 7.76
CA SER A 43 -22.29 3.33 8.04
C SER A 43 -21.50 2.97 6.80
N ASN A 44 -21.97 1.99 6.01
CA ASN A 44 -21.30 1.56 4.79
C ASN A 44 -21.16 2.69 3.74
N ARG A 45 -22.11 3.61 3.66
CA ARG A 45 -21.99 4.78 2.77
C ARG A 45 -20.82 5.69 3.14
N HIS A 46 -20.63 5.93 4.44
CA HIS A 46 -19.51 6.72 4.95
C HIS A 46 -18.18 5.99 4.76
N ALA A 47 -18.13 4.69 5.08
CA ALA A 47 -16.95 3.86 4.85
C ALA A 47 -16.54 3.83 3.37
N HIS A 48 -17.50 3.70 2.45
CA HIS A 48 -17.25 3.72 1.02
C HIS A 48 -16.63 5.05 0.56
N ALA A 49 -17.10 6.19 1.08
CA ALA A 49 -16.53 7.50 0.75
C ALA A 49 -15.06 7.63 1.21
N VAL A 50 -14.72 7.13 2.41
CA VAL A 50 -13.33 7.06 2.88
C VAL A 50 -12.49 6.15 1.98
N MET A 51 -13.01 4.97 1.63
CA MET A 51 -12.33 4.04 0.73
C MET A 51 -12.07 4.66 -0.64
N GLN A 52 -13.03 5.40 -1.21
CA GLN A 52 -12.85 6.09 -2.49
C GLN A 52 -11.78 7.19 -2.41
N ALA A 53 -11.71 7.94 -1.32
CA ALA A 53 -10.68 8.95 -1.12
C ALA A 53 -9.26 8.33 -1.08
N GLU A 54 -9.11 7.17 -0.44
CA GLU A 54 -7.84 6.39 -0.43
C GLU A 54 -7.55 5.73 -1.79
N ALA A 55 -8.58 5.20 -2.44
CA ALA A 55 -8.47 4.46 -3.70
C ALA A 55 -7.90 5.32 -4.84
N ALA A 56 -8.14 6.63 -4.82
CA ALA A 56 -7.56 7.57 -5.78
C ALA A 56 -6.02 7.55 -5.77
N PHE A 57 -5.41 7.24 -4.61
CA PHE A 57 -3.96 7.21 -4.41
C PHE A 57 -3.38 5.79 -4.34
N SER A 58 -4.22 4.78 -4.18
CA SER A 58 -3.82 3.37 -4.11
C SER A 58 -4.82 2.48 -4.86
N PRO A 59 -5.04 2.73 -6.17
CA PRO A 59 -6.06 2.02 -6.94
C PRO A 59 -5.80 0.51 -7.01
N GLU A 60 -4.54 0.07 -6.96
CA GLU A 60 -4.19 -1.35 -6.93
C GLU A 60 -4.75 -2.03 -5.65
N SER A 61 -4.61 -1.36 -4.50
CA SER A 61 -5.15 -1.87 -3.23
C SER A 61 -6.67 -1.87 -3.21
N ALA A 62 -7.29 -0.84 -3.80
CA ALA A 62 -8.73 -0.76 -3.93
C ALA A 62 -9.29 -1.89 -4.81
N ALA A 63 -8.65 -2.18 -5.94
CA ALA A 63 -9.00 -3.30 -6.81
C ALA A 63 -8.85 -4.66 -6.09
N MET A 64 -7.80 -4.84 -5.27
CA MET A 64 -7.61 -6.03 -4.44
C MET A 64 -8.71 -6.19 -3.38
N SER A 65 -9.26 -5.08 -2.89
CA SER A 65 -10.38 -5.04 -1.95
C SER A 65 -11.75 -5.21 -2.63
N GLY A 66 -11.78 -5.48 -3.94
CA GLY A 66 -13.01 -5.75 -4.69
C GLY A 66 -13.66 -4.54 -5.37
N LEU A 67 -13.06 -3.34 -5.29
CA LEU A 67 -13.53 -2.15 -6.01
C LEU A 67 -13.08 -2.22 -7.47
N SER A 68 -13.87 -2.92 -8.28
CA SER A 68 -13.52 -3.27 -9.68
C SER A 68 -13.40 -2.07 -10.62
N GLU A 69 -13.98 -0.93 -10.28
CA GLU A 69 -13.82 0.33 -11.01
C GLU A 69 -12.37 0.85 -11.04
N TYR A 70 -11.51 0.35 -10.11
CA TYR A 70 -10.09 0.67 -10.04
C TYR A 70 -9.18 -0.34 -10.76
N ASP A 71 -9.73 -1.37 -11.38
CA ASP A 71 -8.93 -2.47 -11.96
C ASP A 71 -7.93 -2.04 -13.02
N GLY A 72 -8.27 -1.08 -13.87
CA GLY A 72 -7.36 -0.56 -14.90
C GLY A 72 -6.42 0.54 -14.43
N LEU A 73 -6.62 1.06 -13.22
CA LEU A 73 -5.90 2.23 -12.73
C LEU A 73 -4.59 1.85 -12.02
N VAL A 74 -3.67 2.82 -11.98
CA VAL A 74 -2.37 2.75 -11.30
C VAL A 74 -2.18 3.97 -10.40
N ALA A 75 -1.41 3.82 -9.35
CA ALA A 75 -1.05 4.95 -8.49
C ALA A 75 -0.33 6.02 -9.30
N ASP A 76 -0.70 7.27 -9.06
CA ASP A 76 0.00 8.46 -9.56
C ASP A 76 0.99 8.93 -8.49
N LEU A 77 2.29 8.70 -8.74
CA LEU A 77 3.38 9.12 -7.86
C LEU A 77 3.89 10.53 -8.21
N GLY A 78 3.18 11.27 -9.05
CA GLY A 78 3.58 12.60 -9.50
C GLY A 78 3.75 13.62 -8.38
N PRO A 79 4.25 14.83 -8.71
CA PRO A 79 4.61 15.86 -7.74
C PRO A 79 3.50 16.20 -6.76
N GLY A 80 3.87 16.49 -5.50
CA GLY A 80 2.92 16.85 -4.45
C GLY A 80 1.99 15.70 -4.03
N LEU A 81 2.38 14.44 -4.20
CA LEU A 81 1.56 13.28 -3.86
C LEU A 81 1.05 13.34 -2.41
N SER A 82 1.93 13.58 -1.45
CA SER A 82 1.60 13.63 -0.03
C SER A 82 0.60 14.76 0.29
N GLU A 83 0.81 15.94 -0.30
CA GLU A 83 -0.09 17.08 -0.15
C GLU A 83 -1.49 16.77 -0.73
N ARG A 84 -1.53 16.27 -1.97
CA ARG A 84 -2.79 15.89 -2.64
C ARG A 84 -3.57 14.85 -1.84
N ARG A 85 -2.85 13.85 -1.29
CA ARG A 85 -3.44 12.79 -0.48
C ARG A 85 -3.93 13.34 0.87
N SER A 86 -3.15 14.17 1.54
CA SER A 86 -3.53 14.81 2.80
C SER A 86 -4.76 15.68 2.63
N ASP A 87 -4.82 16.48 1.56
CA ASP A 87 -5.98 17.32 1.24
C ASP A 87 -7.26 16.52 1.01
N ALA A 88 -7.16 15.41 0.26
CA ALA A 88 -8.31 14.53 0.03
C ALA A 88 -8.83 13.92 1.34
N LEU A 89 -7.93 13.41 2.17
CA LEU A 89 -8.27 12.84 3.46
C LEU A 89 -8.82 13.88 4.44
N ALA A 90 -8.25 15.08 4.50
CA ALA A 90 -8.74 16.17 5.35
C ALA A 90 -10.15 16.62 4.95
N LYS A 91 -10.44 16.69 3.64
CA LYS A 91 -11.79 16.98 3.14
C LYS A 91 -12.78 15.90 3.54
N GLU A 92 -12.40 14.63 3.46
CA GLU A 92 -13.28 13.52 3.86
C GLU A 92 -13.50 13.50 5.37
N LYS A 93 -12.45 13.73 6.19
CA LYS A 93 -12.56 13.89 7.63
C LYS A 93 -13.57 14.97 8.02
N ALA A 94 -13.53 16.13 7.37
CA ALA A 94 -14.47 17.22 7.65
C ALA A 94 -15.93 16.80 7.39
N LYS A 95 -16.20 16.01 6.34
CA LYS A 95 -17.54 15.46 6.07
C LYS A 95 -17.97 14.47 7.15
N LEU A 96 -17.07 13.57 7.58
CA LEU A 96 -17.35 12.63 8.65
C LEU A 96 -17.65 13.32 9.98
N GLN A 97 -16.91 14.38 10.32
CA GLN A 97 -17.13 15.19 11.53
C GLN A 97 -18.50 15.87 11.49
N LEU A 98 -18.88 16.43 10.34
CA LEU A 98 -20.22 17.02 10.17
C LEU A 98 -21.31 15.96 10.29
N ALA A 99 -21.13 14.79 9.68
CA ALA A 99 -22.06 13.68 9.79
C ALA A 99 -22.21 13.21 11.24
N LEU A 100 -21.12 13.11 12.00
CA LEU A 100 -21.12 12.73 13.41
C LEU A 100 -21.90 13.70 14.28
N GLN A 101 -21.84 15.01 13.99
CA GLN A 101 -22.62 16.03 14.72
C GLN A 101 -24.12 15.90 14.49
N LEU A 102 -24.54 15.45 13.31
CA LEU A 102 -25.95 15.37 12.91
C LEU A 102 -26.56 14.00 13.17
N GLU A 103 -25.74 12.96 13.28
CA GLU A 103 -26.19 11.56 13.42
C GLU A 103 -26.77 11.31 14.84
N ARG A 104 -27.84 10.52 14.88
CA ARG A 104 -28.54 10.17 16.13
C ARG A 104 -28.44 8.67 16.47
N ASP A 105 -28.23 7.81 15.47
CA ASP A 105 -28.05 6.38 15.71
C ASP A 105 -26.68 6.14 16.36
N ALA A 106 -26.69 5.47 17.51
CA ALA A 106 -25.49 5.24 18.32
C ALA A 106 -24.44 4.37 17.57
N ASN A 107 -24.90 3.39 16.78
CA ASN A 107 -23.99 2.52 16.04
C ASN A 107 -23.30 3.30 14.91
N VAL A 108 -24.07 4.10 14.14
CA VAL A 108 -23.50 4.95 13.08
C VAL A 108 -22.55 5.99 13.68
N ARG A 109 -22.87 6.57 14.83
CA ARG A 109 -21.98 7.49 15.53
C ARG A 109 -20.66 6.85 15.92
N GLN A 110 -20.70 5.61 16.42
CA GLN A 110 -19.51 4.85 16.76
C GLN A 110 -18.64 4.59 15.50
N ASP A 111 -19.25 4.14 14.42
CA ASP A 111 -18.57 3.87 13.16
C ASP A 111 -17.95 5.16 12.57
N LEU A 112 -18.67 6.29 12.61
CA LEU A 112 -18.15 7.59 12.18
C LEU A 112 -16.93 8.01 12.99
N GLN A 113 -16.93 7.79 14.32
CA GLN A 113 -15.77 8.09 15.17
C GLN A 113 -14.57 7.21 14.78
N ILE A 114 -14.79 5.90 14.58
CA ILE A 114 -13.73 4.98 14.13
C ILE A 114 -13.14 5.44 12.78
N MET A 115 -13.98 5.84 11.83
CA MET A 115 -13.51 6.33 10.53
C MET A 115 -12.70 7.62 10.67
N ILE A 116 -13.11 8.55 11.51
CA ILE A 116 -12.36 9.77 11.81
C ILE A 116 -11.01 9.45 12.40
N ASP A 117 -10.94 8.53 13.37
CA ASP A 117 -9.68 8.13 14.01
C ASP A 117 -8.73 7.46 13.02
N VAL A 118 -9.26 6.62 12.11
CA VAL A 118 -8.48 6.01 11.02
C VAL A 118 -7.93 7.08 10.08
N VAL A 119 -8.74 8.05 9.67
CA VAL A 119 -8.26 9.13 8.79
C VAL A 119 -7.20 9.98 9.49
N ASP A 120 -7.34 10.23 10.79
CA ASP A 120 -6.32 10.95 11.58
C ASP A 120 -4.99 10.20 11.64
N LEU A 121 -5.03 8.89 11.84
CA LEU A 121 -3.83 8.06 11.78
C LEU A 121 -3.18 8.11 10.39
N ARG A 122 -3.96 8.13 9.31
CA ARG A 122 -3.44 8.26 7.95
C ARG A 122 -2.77 9.62 7.72
N LEU A 123 -3.41 10.70 8.13
CA LEU A 123 -2.85 12.05 8.03
C LEU A 123 -1.55 12.17 8.84
N GLN A 124 -1.52 11.63 10.04
CA GLN A 124 -0.31 11.60 10.87
C GLN A 124 0.80 10.76 10.22
N SER A 125 0.46 9.62 9.61
CA SER A 125 1.41 8.78 8.87
C SER A 125 2.07 9.54 7.73
N ILE A 126 1.28 10.23 6.90
CA ILE A 126 1.79 11.02 5.78
C ILE A 126 2.74 12.12 6.29
N ALA A 127 2.32 12.88 7.31
CA ALA A 127 3.13 13.96 7.87
C ALA A 127 4.46 13.48 8.47
N LEU A 128 4.48 12.31 9.12
CA LEU A 128 5.70 11.74 9.68
C LEU A 128 6.63 11.18 8.59
N SER A 129 6.08 10.50 7.59
CA SER A 129 6.89 10.05 6.44
C SER A 129 7.51 11.23 5.71
N ASP A 130 6.76 12.26 5.38
CA ASP A 130 7.28 13.46 4.71
C ASP A 130 8.37 14.19 5.52
N ARG A 131 8.27 14.13 6.85
CA ARG A 131 9.23 14.79 7.74
C ARG A 131 10.54 14.02 7.89
N TYR A 132 10.49 12.70 7.83
CA TYR A 132 11.62 11.87 8.20
C TYR A 132 12.17 11.01 7.07
N GLU A 133 11.35 10.54 6.13
CA GLU A 133 11.71 9.51 5.19
C GLU A 133 11.79 10.06 3.75
N ARG A 134 12.81 9.64 3.04
CA ARG A 134 12.89 9.87 1.60
C ARG A 134 12.01 8.86 0.89
N ASP A 135 11.04 9.37 0.14
CA ASP A 135 10.15 8.52 -0.63
C ASP A 135 10.94 7.68 -1.65
N TRP A 136 10.81 6.36 -1.53
CA TRP A 136 11.29 5.45 -2.55
C TRP A 136 10.27 4.33 -2.78
N THR A 137 10.32 3.71 -3.93
CA THR A 137 9.36 2.68 -4.32
C THR A 137 10.08 1.54 -5.02
N ASP A 138 9.87 0.29 -4.59
CA ASP A 138 10.16 -0.87 -5.45
C ASP A 138 9.11 -0.93 -6.57
N ALA A 139 9.40 -0.21 -7.68
CA ALA A 139 8.48 -0.07 -8.79
C ALA A 139 8.21 -1.43 -9.47
N THR A 140 9.22 -2.31 -9.55
CA THR A 140 9.07 -3.64 -10.18
C THR A 140 8.15 -4.54 -9.36
N GLN A 141 8.31 -4.55 -8.03
CA GLN A 141 7.40 -5.27 -7.13
C GLN A 141 5.97 -4.72 -7.23
N ARG A 142 5.81 -3.40 -7.28
CA ARG A 142 4.49 -2.76 -7.43
C ARG A 142 3.78 -3.22 -8.69
N VAL A 143 4.48 -3.22 -9.83
CA VAL A 143 3.92 -3.71 -11.11
C VAL A 143 3.53 -5.19 -10.99
N PHE A 144 4.40 -6.02 -10.43
CA PHE A 144 4.11 -7.45 -10.24
C PHE A 144 2.84 -7.66 -9.40
N ARG A 145 2.75 -7.02 -8.24
CA ARG A 145 1.58 -7.14 -7.35
C ARG A 145 0.31 -6.63 -8.02
N GLY A 146 0.41 -5.50 -8.76
CA GLY A 146 -0.72 -4.92 -9.49
C GLY A 146 -1.23 -5.85 -10.60
N GLN A 147 -0.34 -6.56 -11.31
CA GLN A 147 -0.72 -7.56 -12.31
C GLN A 147 -1.28 -8.83 -11.66
N GLN A 148 -0.62 -9.32 -10.61
CA GLN A 148 -1.07 -10.49 -9.87
C GLN A 148 -2.49 -10.29 -9.30
N ALA A 149 -2.84 -9.09 -8.85
CA ALA A 149 -4.18 -8.78 -8.33
C ALA A 149 -5.31 -9.01 -9.35
N LEU A 150 -5.01 -9.03 -10.65
CA LEU A 150 -6.00 -9.22 -11.72
C LEU A 150 -5.84 -10.57 -12.45
N LEU A 151 -4.65 -11.15 -12.45
CA LEU A 151 -4.32 -12.37 -13.19
C LEU A 151 -4.12 -13.54 -12.23
N GLN A 152 -5.19 -13.91 -11.51
CA GLN A 152 -5.23 -15.06 -10.60
C GLN A 152 -6.50 -15.88 -10.83
N LYS A 153 -6.47 -17.13 -10.40
CA LYS A 153 -7.59 -18.07 -10.57
C LYS A 153 -8.88 -17.58 -9.92
N GLN A 154 -8.80 -16.97 -8.75
CA GLN A 154 -9.94 -16.44 -7.99
C GLN A 154 -10.52 -15.15 -8.54
N VAL A 155 -9.82 -14.49 -9.47
CA VAL A 155 -10.31 -13.25 -10.10
C VAL A 155 -11.30 -13.60 -11.21
N ALA A 156 -12.47 -12.97 -11.18
CA ALA A 156 -13.51 -13.14 -12.18
C ALA A 156 -12.97 -12.82 -13.59
N ALA A 157 -13.34 -13.65 -14.58
CA ALA A 157 -12.75 -13.59 -15.91
C ALA A 157 -12.95 -12.24 -16.61
N GLU A 158 -14.09 -11.58 -16.34
CA GLU A 158 -14.44 -10.26 -16.89
C GLU A 158 -13.55 -9.12 -16.40
N ARG A 159 -12.86 -9.29 -15.26
CA ARG A 159 -11.92 -8.30 -14.72
C ARG A 159 -10.53 -8.40 -15.34
N ARG A 160 -10.13 -9.58 -15.82
CA ARG A 160 -8.76 -9.86 -16.30
C ARG A 160 -8.30 -8.98 -17.46
N PRO A 161 -9.15 -8.58 -18.43
CA PRO A 161 -8.73 -7.67 -19.50
C PRO A 161 -8.21 -6.31 -19.02
N LYS A 162 -8.59 -5.89 -17.80
CA LYS A 162 -8.08 -4.68 -17.16
C LYS A 162 -6.59 -4.77 -16.78
N ALA A 163 -6.04 -5.97 -16.72
CA ALA A 163 -4.60 -6.15 -16.48
C ALA A 163 -3.76 -5.55 -17.62
N LEU A 164 -4.18 -5.68 -18.87
CA LEU A 164 -3.49 -5.06 -20.01
C LEU A 164 -3.55 -3.53 -19.94
N GLU A 165 -4.72 -2.95 -19.67
CA GLU A 165 -4.87 -1.51 -19.48
C GLU A 165 -3.94 -1.02 -18.36
N ARG A 166 -3.94 -1.71 -17.22
CA ARG A 166 -3.06 -1.40 -16.08
C ARG A 166 -1.58 -1.51 -16.45
N LEU A 167 -1.19 -2.56 -17.20
CA LEU A 167 0.20 -2.71 -17.64
C LEU A 167 0.63 -1.56 -18.55
N GLN A 168 -0.21 -1.19 -19.52
CA GLN A 168 0.05 -0.07 -20.41
C GLN A 168 0.20 1.26 -19.66
N ARG A 169 -0.58 1.48 -18.59
CA ARG A 169 -0.43 2.65 -17.71
C ARG A 169 0.89 2.62 -16.96
N TYR A 170 1.28 1.46 -16.41
CA TYR A 170 2.56 1.33 -15.69
C TYR A 170 3.77 1.69 -16.55
N VAL A 171 3.73 1.35 -17.82
CA VAL A 171 4.85 1.61 -18.74
C VAL A 171 4.69 2.85 -19.61
N GLY A 172 3.67 3.69 -19.36
CA GLY A 172 3.46 4.94 -20.08
C GLY A 172 2.95 4.79 -21.51
N LEU A 173 2.41 3.63 -21.89
CA LEU A 173 1.82 3.39 -23.22
C LEU A 173 0.31 3.70 -23.28
N TRP A 174 -0.34 3.93 -22.16
CA TRP A 174 -1.71 4.41 -22.12
C TRP A 174 -1.77 5.93 -22.35
N PRO A 175 -2.80 6.46 -23.06
CA PRO A 175 -2.89 7.91 -23.26
C PRO A 175 -2.78 8.69 -21.95
N GLN A 176 -1.94 9.73 -21.96
CA GLN A 176 -1.68 10.61 -20.82
C GLN A 176 -1.09 9.93 -19.56
N SER A 177 -0.59 8.71 -19.67
CA SER A 177 0.13 8.07 -18.57
C SER A 177 1.64 8.32 -18.68
N THR A 178 2.28 8.48 -17.53
CA THR A 178 3.73 8.49 -17.37
C THR A 178 4.17 7.17 -16.75
N SER A 179 5.32 6.67 -17.16
CA SER A 179 5.88 5.44 -16.60
C SER A 179 5.99 5.49 -15.07
N ILE A 180 5.58 4.42 -14.39
CA ILE A 180 5.72 4.32 -12.93
C ILE A 180 7.20 4.36 -12.50
N PHE A 181 8.11 3.88 -13.34
CA PHE A 181 9.56 3.90 -13.10
C PHE A 181 10.11 5.32 -13.15
N GLU A 182 9.66 6.14 -14.10
CA GLU A 182 10.03 7.56 -14.20
C GLU A 182 9.47 8.34 -13.00
N GLN A 183 8.20 8.11 -12.66
CA GLN A 183 7.56 8.74 -11.50
C GLN A 183 8.27 8.37 -10.20
N ALA A 184 8.64 7.08 -10.02
CA ALA A 184 9.35 6.62 -8.82
C ALA A 184 10.74 7.27 -8.68
N LYS A 185 11.48 7.42 -9.78
CA LYS A 185 12.76 8.17 -9.79
C LYS A 185 12.56 9.62 -9.42
N ALA A 186 11.64 10.31 -10.10
CA ALA A 186 11.35 11.72 -9.85
C ALA A 186 10.93 11.95 -8.38
N ARG A 187 10.09 11.07 -7.84
CA ARG A 187 9.66 11.15 -6.45
C ARG A 187 10.81 11.00 -5.46
N TYR A 188 11.71 10.06 -5.70
CA TYR A 188 12.93 9.91 -4.91
C TYR A 188 13.82 11.17 -4.98
N GLU A 189 13.97 11.75 -6.18
CA GLU A 189 14.79 12.93 -6.40
C GLU A 189 14.21 14.19 -5.73
N GLU A 190 12.91 14.32 -5.57
CA GLU A 190 12.27 15.40 -4.81
C GLU A 190 12.75 15.49 -3.36
N GLY A 191 13.19 14.39 -2.77
CA GLY A 191 13.76 14.33 -1.42
C GLY A 191 15.24 14.70 -1.33
N ALA A 192 15.91 14.94 -2.45
CA ALA A 192 17.35 15.19 -2.48
C ALA A 192 17.72 16.46 -1.67
N GLY A 193 18.76 16.36 -0.84
CA GLY A 193 19.26 17.48 -0.06
C GLY A 193 18.40 17.91 1.13
N LYS A 194 17.29 17.23 1.43
CA LYS A 194 16.40 17.58 2.55
C LYS A 194 16.80 16.94 3.87
N GLY A 195 17.87 16.14 3.92
CA GLY A 195 18.33 15.47 5.15
C GLY A 195 17.37 14.36 5.64
N LEU A 196 16.58 13.80 4.72
CA LEU A 196 15.65 12.72 5.00
C LEU A 196 16.39 11.37 5.14
N LEU A 197 15.79 10.43 5.84
CA LEU A 197 16.28 9.06 5.94
C LEU A 197 16.23 8.38 4.58
N GLU A 198 17.36 7.93 4.10
CA GLU A 198 17.44 7.10 2.90
C GLU A 198 16.83 5.70 3.18
N PRO A 199 16.39 4.97 2.15
CA PRO A 199 15.98 3.58 2.30
C PRO A 199 17.13 2.74 2.90
N THR A 200 16.80 1.65 3.58
CA THR A 200 17.83 0.75 4.07
C THR A 200 18.52 0.03 2.90
N ARG A 201 19.80 -0.26 3.08
CA ARG A 201 20.58 -1.04 2.12
C ARG A 201 19.91 -2.39 1.82
N LEU A 202 19.39 -3.04 2.84
CA LEU A 202 18.70 -4.33 2.70
C LEU A 202 17.48 -4.24 1.78
N GLU A 203 16.65 -3.20 1.94
CA GLU A 203 15.47 -2.99 1.09
C GLU A 203 15.87 -2.79 -0.38
N VAL A 204 16.90 -1.97 -0.63
CA VAL A 204 17.37 -1.69 -1.99
C VAL A 204 18.02 -2.93 -2.62
N GLU A 205 18.86 -3.66 -1.88
CA GLU A 205 19.47 -4.91 -2.33
C GLU A 205 18.42 -5.98 -2.65
N GLN A 206 17.36 -6.09 -1.83
CA GLN A 206 16.26 -7.01 -2.09
C GLN A 206 15.46 -6.62 -3.33
N ALA A 207 15.17 -5.34 -3.54
CA ALA A 207 14.49 -4.86 -4.74
C ALA A 207 15.29 -5.20 -6.01
N ILE A 208 16.61 -4.97 -5.98
CA ILE A 208 17.52 -5.30 -7.08
C ILE A 208 17.56 -6.82 -7.34
N ALA A 209 17.68 -7.61 -6.28
CA ALA A 209 17.79 -9.08 -6.38
C ALA A 209 16.50 -9.72 -6.89
N ASN A 210 15.34 -9.18 -6.49
CA ASN A 210 14.03 -9.74 -6.83
C ASN A 210 13.47 -9.25 -8.17
N ALA A 211 14.05 -8.22 -8.80
CA ALA A 211 13.52 -7.62 -10.02
C ALA A 211 13.26 -8.66 -11.13
N THR A 212 14.24 -9.52 -11.40
CA THR A 212 14.10 -10.59 -12.42
C THR A 212 12.97 -11.57 -12.05
N THR A 213 12.88 -11.96 -10.78
CA THR A 213 11.81 -12.86 -10.28
C THR A 213 10.43 -12.25 -10.50
N TYR A 214 10.26 -10.97 -10.24
CA TYR A 214 9.00 -10.27 -10.49
C TYR A 214 8.66 -10.19 -11.98
N LEU A 215 9.63 -9.88 -12.84
CA LEU A 215 9.43 -9.85 -14.29
C LEU A 215 9.04 -11.20 -14.85
N ASP A 216 9.73 -12.26 -14.43
CA ASP A 216 9.40 -13.63 -14.81
C ASP A 216 8.02 -14.07 -14.28
N GLY A 217 7.66 -13.60 -13.08
CA GLY A 217 6.33 -13.78 -12.51
C GLY A 217 5.25 -13.15 -13.38
N ILE A 218 5.47 -11.92 -13.85
CA ILE A 218 4.51 -11.23 -14.76
C ILE A 218 4.39 -12.00 -16.08
N ARG A 219 5.49 -12.44 -16.68
CA ARG A 219 5.44 -13.24 -17.91
C ARG A 219 4.64 -14.53 -17.73
N LYS A 220 4.82 -15.22 -16.59
CA LYS A 220 4.04 -16.42 -16.26
C LYS A 220 2.55 -16.12 -16.11
N LEU A 221 2.19 -14.99 -15.46
CA LEU A 221 0.79 -14.58 -15.36
C LEU A 221 0.16 -14.35 -16.74
N TYR A 222 0.86 -13.68 -17.66
CA TYR A 222 0.37 -13.44 -19.02
C TYR A 222 0.37 -14.71 -19.89
N ALA A 223 1.22 -15.70 -19.61
CA ALA A 223 1.17 -17.01 -20.26
C ALA A 223 -0.02 -17.85 -19.76
N GLU A 224 -0.36 -17.78 -18.48
CA GLU A 224 -1.51 -18.48 -17.89
C GLU A 224 -2.84 -17.80 -18.22
N TYR A 225 -2.86 -16.47 -18.24
CA TYR A 225 -4.05 -15.64 -18.53
C TYR A 225 -3.77 -14.70 -19.71
N PRO A 226 -3.73 -15.20 -20.95
CA PRO A 226 -3.32 -14.40 -22.10
C PRO A 226 -4.19 -13.16 -22.31
N GLN A 227 -3.54 -12.03 -22.56
CA GLN A 227 -4.18 -10.76 -22.93
C GLN A 227 -3.68 -10.35 -24.32
N PRO A 228 -4.49 -10.48 -25.37
CA PRO A 228 -4.07 -10.13 -26.72
C PRO A 228 -3.54 -8.70 -26.82
N GLY A 229 -2.38 -8.51 -27.45
CA GLY A 229 -1.74 -7.21 -27.59
C GLY A 229 -0.86 -6.76 -26.40
N ALA A 230 -0.52 -7.68 -25.48
CA ALA A 230 0.32 -7.35 -24.33
C ALA A 230 1.83 -7.23 -24.67
N GLU A 231 2.28 -7.80 -25.77
CA GLU A 231 3.70 -7.91 -26.12
C GLU A 231 4.46 -6.57 -26.10
N PRO A 232 3.95 -5.47 -26.69
CA PRO A 232 4.64 -4.18 -26.63
C PRO A 232 4.79 -3.65 -25.19
N ALA A 233 3.75 -3.83 -24.37
CA ALA A 233 3.79 -3.39 -22.98
C ALA A 233 4.72 -4.25 -22.11
N LEU A 234 4.79 -5.57 -22.35
CA LEU A 234 5.73 -6.47 -21.70
C LEU A 234 7.18 -6.17 -22.10
N ALA A 235 7.44 -5.83 -23.36
CA ALA A 235 8.76 -5.43 -23.82
C ALA A 235 9.19 -4.10 -23.17
N ALA A 236 8.32 -3.08 -23.16
CA ALA A 236 8.58 -1.82 -22.48
C ALA A 236 8.78 -2.00 -20.97
N LEU A 237 8.02 -2.89 -20.32
CA LEU A 237 8.22 -3.22 -18.92
C LEU A 237 9.62 -3.77 -18.65
N GLN A 238 10.09 -4.70 -19.48
CA GLN A 238 11.42 -5.27 -19.32
C GLN A 238 12.50 -4.19 -19.40
N GLU A 239 12.47 -3.40 -20.47
CA GLU A 239 13.45 -2.32 -20.71
C GLU A 239 13.48 -1.31 -19.54
N GLN A 240 12.30 -0.84 -19.11
CA GLN A 240 12.19 0.14 -18.04
C GLN A 240 12.59 -0.42 -16.67
N ALA A 241 12.26 -1.67 -16.37
CA ALA A 241 12.65 -2.31 -15.12
C ALA A 241 14.17 -2.57 -15.07
N ASP A 242 14.80 -2.94 -16.17
CA ASP A 242 16.25 -3.11 -16.24
C ASP A 242 16.96 -1.75 -16.03
N ALA A 243 16.49 -0.69 -16.68
CA ALA A 243 16.99 0.65 -16.50
C ALA A 243 16.79 1.17 -15.06
N TYR A 244 15.63 0.87 -14.45
CA TYR A 244 15.34 1.22 -13.07
C TYR A 244 16.25 0.46 -12.08
N THR A 245 16.46 -0.82 -12.31
CA THR A 245 17.37 -1.65 -11.50
C THR A 245 18.82 -1.15 -11.58
N SER A 246 19.27 -0.70 -12.75
CA SER A 246 20.59 -0.09 -12.92
C SER A 246 20.69 1.21 -12.15
N TRP A 247 19.68 2.07 -12.24
CA TRP A 247 19.60 3.31 -11.47
C TRP A 247 19.60 3.06 -9.96
N LEU A 248 18.90 2.03 -9.46
CA LEU A 248 18.96 1.66 -8.04
C LEU A 248 20.37 1.32 -7.59
N ARG A 249 21.13 0.56 -8.41
CA ARG A 249 22.53 0.21 -8.12
C ARG A 249 23.46 1.41 -8.11
N GLU A 250 23.28 2.34 -9.04
CA GLU A 250 24.20 3.45 -9.28
C GLU A 250 23.89 4.67 -8.40
N SER A 251 22.61 4.90 -8.08
CA SER A 251 22.17 6.15 -7.46
C SER A 251 21.61 5.96 -6.04
N VAL A 252 20.88 4.88 -5.76
CA VAL A 252 20.21 4.68 -4.46
C VAL A 252 21.05 3.83 -3.52
N LEU A 253 21.57 2.69 -3.99
CA LEU A 253 22.33 1.77 -3.18
C LEU A 253 23.58 2.39 -2.51
N PRO A 254 24.37 3.25 -3.19
CA PRO A 254 25.56 3.86 -2.58
C PRO A 254 25.25 4.78 -1.39
N VAL A 255 24.07 5.40 -1.37
CA VAL A 255 23.64 6.34 -0.32
C VAL A 255 22.68 5.71 0.69
N SER A 256 22.25 4.47 0.45
CA SER A 256 21.34 3.75 1.34
C SER A 256 21.97 3.51 2.72
N ARG A 257 21.15 3.61 3.77
CA ARG A 257 21.62 3.45 5.16
C ARG A 257 21.77 1.97 5.54
N VAL A 258 22.77 1.67 6.36
CA VAL A 258 23.08 0.30 6.80
C VAL A 258 22.22 -0.09 8.00
N ASP A 259 21.93 0.86 8.87
CA ASP A 259 21.10 0.62 10.05
C ASP A 259 19.60 0.79 9.72
N ALA A 260 18.77 0.20 10.56
CA ALA A 260 17.31 0.32 10.49
C ALA A 260 16.74 1.20 11.63
N ILE A 261 17.59 2.02 12.27
CA ILE A 261 17.19 2.89 13.37
C ILE A 261 16.25 3.98 12.86
N LEU A 262 15.12 4.11 13.50
CA LEU A 262 14.13 5.14 13.19
C LEU A 262 14.16 6.26 14.23
N PRO A 263 13.79 7.50 13.85
CA PRO A 263 13.53 8.56 14.81
C PRO A 263 12.51 8.10 15.86
N PRO A 264 12.68 8.46 17.15
CA PRO A 264 11.80 7.99 18.22
C PRO A 264 10.31 8.25 17.96
N GLU A 265 9.98 9.40 17.38
CA GLU A 265 8.61 9.78 17.05
C GLU A 265 8.01 8.86 15.97
N LEU A 266 8.77 8.56 14.92
CA LEU A 266 8.34 7.67 13.85
C LEU A 266 8.16 6.24 14.37
N TYR A 267 9.09 5.75 15.16
CA TYR A 267 9.01 4.42 15.76
C TYR A 267 7.83 4.29 16.74
N ALA A 268 7.61 5.28 17.61
CA ALA A 268 6.46 5.30 18.50
C ALA A 268 5.14 5.29 17.73
N PHE A 269 5.08 6.02 16.62
CA PHE A 269 3.91 6.01 15.76
C PHE A 269 3.68 4.66 15.09
N GLN A 270 4.72 3.98 14.63
CA GLN A 270 4.62 2.62 14.08
C GLN A 270 4.09 1.62 15.11
N LEU A 271 4.53 1.70 16.36
CA LEU A 271 3.98 0.89 17.47
C LEU A 271 2.48 1.14 17.64
N LYS A 272 2.06 2.42 17.65
CA LYS A 272 0.64 2.80 17.73
C LYS A 272 -0.18 2.23 16.57
N GLN A 273 0.35 2.23 15.34
CA GLN A 273 -0.34 1.68 14.17
C GLN A 273 -0.64 0.18 14.27
N VAL A 274 0.19 -0.57 15.00
CA VAL A 274 -0.01 -2.01 15.25
C VAL A 274 -0.70 -2.30 16.59
N GLY A 275 -1.27 -1.27 17.24
CA GLY A 275 -2.03 -1.40 18.48
C GLY A 275 -1.17 -1.58 19.74
N ILE A 276 0.08 -1.17 19.70
CA ILE A 276 0.99 -1.19 20.86
C ILE A 276 0.98 0.19 21.52
N ASP A 277 0.31 0.31 22.67
CA ASP A 277 0.09 1.57 23.39
C ASP A 277 1.15 1.84 24.49
N ILE A 278 2.32 1.22 24.40
CA ILE A 278 3.44 1.47 25.31
C ILE A 278 4.56 2.22 24.62
N THR A 279 5.32 3.00 25.39
CA THR A 279 6.47 3.73 24.85
C THR A 279 7.57 2.79 24.38
N PRO A 280 8.43 3.18 23.41
CA PRO A 280 9.59 2.40 23.01
C PRO A 280 10.50 2.02 24.18
N GLN A 281 10.69 2.91 25.14
CA GLN A 281 11.49 2.68 26.35
C GLN A 281 10.87 1.58 27.23
N GLU A 282 9.58 1.62 27.43
CA GLU A 282 8.86 0.61 28.18
C GLU A 282 8.87 -0.75 27.48
N LEU A 283 8.76 -0.77 26.15
CA LEU A 283 8.89 -1.99 25.36
C LEU A 283 10.28 -2.62 25.51
N ILE A 284 11.34 -1.80 25.46
CA ILE A 284 12.72 -2.26 25.69
C ILE A 284 12.88 -2.86 27.08
N GLN A 285 12.36 -2.20 28.13
CA GLN A 285 12.43 -2.70 29.49
C GLN A 285 11.73 -4.05 29.65
N ARG A 286 10.53 -4.21 29.06
CA ARG A 286 9.80 -5.49 29.07
C ARG A 286 10.58 -6.57 28.33
N ALA A 287 11.12 -6.28 27.16
CA ALA A 287 11.92 -7.24 26.39
C ALA A 287 13.21 -7.67 27.15
N GLN A 288 13.85 -6.75 27.88
CA GLN A 288 15.01 -7.07 28.71
C GLN A 288 14.65 -7.98 29.87
N LEU A 289 13.50 -7.74 30.53
CA LEU A 289 13.04 -8.61 31.62
C LEU A 289 12.74 -10.03 31.12
N GLU A 290 11.98 -10.17 30.04
CA GLU A 290 11.68 -11.45 29.41
C GLU A 290 12.95 -12.22 28.99
N PHE A 291 13.95 -11.50 28.46
CA PHE A 291 15.23 -12.11 28.08
C PHE A 291 16.04 -12.61 29.27
N MET A 292 15.91 -11.98 30.47
CA MET A 292 16.61 -12.42 31.68
C MET A 292 15.92 -13.60 32.36
N GLU A 293 14.61 -13.81 32.10
CA GLU A 293 13.81 -14.90 32.67
C GLU A 293 13.88 -16.21 31.85
N THR A 294 14.46 -16.14 30.64
CA THR A 294 14.57 -17.28 29.70
C THR A 294 15.98 -17.87 29.72
#